data_a51700dfe943c493425a2b266c02b002
#
_entry.id   a51700dfe943c493425a2b266c02b002
#
_cell.length_a   1.000
_cell.length_b   1.000
_cell.length_c   1.000
_cell.angle_alpha   90.00
_cell.angle_beta   90.00
_cell.angle_gamma   90.00
#
_symmetry.space_group_name_H-M   'P 1'
#
loop_
_entity.id
_entity.type
_entity.pdbx_description
1 polymer ?
#
loop_
_entity_poly.entity_id
_entity_poly.type
_entity_poly.pdbx_seq_one_letter_code
_entity_poly.pdbx_strand_id
1 'polypeptide(L)'
;LAKASEWVKTRCPKCQGPAQRETNTMPQWAGSCWYYLRYLDPKNERQAWDPAKERYWMPVDLYVGGAEHAVLHLLYARFWHKVLYDAKLVSTPEPFARLINQGLILGEDGEKMSKSRGNVVNPDDVIATHGADAFRLYEMFMGPLEAVKPWNTRSIEGVARFLDRVWRLVVREDGSVNPALAGLAPSGDVKVVLHQTIKTVTDDMEHVRFNTAISQLMVLTNRLTADPSPSKAAVEALVLMLAPMAPHVAEELWQRLGRPKSLAHERWPAYDPKVLQVSEVQLVVQVNGKVRARITVPAE
;
A
#
# COMPACT_ATOMS: atom_id res chain seq x y z
N LEU A 1 27.42 30.50 1.32
CA LEU A 1 27.51 31.57 0.32
C LEU A 1 28.08 32.88 0.93
N ALA A 2 27.74 33.27 2.14
CA ALA A 2 28.21 34.52 2.79
C ALA A 2 29.75 34.68 2.77
N LYS A 3 30.51 33.59 2.80
CA LYS A 3 32.00 33.61 2.74
C LYS A 3 32.54 33.78 1.30
N ALA A 4 31.68 33.71 0.27
CA ALA A 4 32.09 33.90 -1.11
C ALA A 4 31.91 35.37 -1.53
N SER A 5 32.75 36.26 -0.96
CA SER A 5 32.62 37.70 -1.08
C SER A 5 32.52 38.25 -2.51
N GLU A 6 33.28 37.66 -3.44
CA GLU A 6 33.24 38.03 -4.86
C GLU A 6 31.90 37.68 -5.52
N TRP A 7 31.26 36.58 -5.11
CA TRP A 7 29.94 36.20 -5.60
C TRP A 7 28.84 37.05 -4.96
N VAL A 8 28.97 37.43 -3.69
CA VAL A 8 27.97 38.24 -2.95
C VAL A 8 27.81 39.59 -3.59
N LYS A 9 28.91 40.27 -3.95
CA LYS A 9 28.90 41.57 -4.58
C LYS A 9 28.42 41.48 -6.02
N THR A 10 27.45 42.31 -6.40
CA THR A 10 26.91 42.32 -7.73
C THR A 10 26.36 43.70 -8.14
N ARG A 11 25.79 43.81 -9.30
CA ARG A 11 25.06 45.02 -9.73
C ARG A 11 23.56 44.72 -9.83
N CYS A 12 22.75 45.71 -9.46
CA CYS A 12 21.31 45.62 -9.61
C CYS A 12 20.91 45.46 -11.09
N PRO A 13 20.13 44.46 -11.48
CA PRO A 13 19.73 44.28 -12.89
C PRO A 13 18.85 45.39 -13.43
N LYS A 14 18.19 46.16 -12.56
CA LYS A 14 17.31 47.27 -12.98
C LYS A 14 18.08 48.60 -13.12
N CYS A 15 18.86 48.99 -12.11
CA CYS A 15 19.51 50.32 -12.09
C CYS A 15 21.01 50.28 -12.26
N GLN A 16 21.63 49.07 -12.34
CA GLN A 16 23.07 48.84 -12.49
C GLN A 16 23.95 49.38 -11.30
N GLY A 17 23.29 49.87 -10.28
CA GLY A 17 23.98 50.30 -9.04
C GLY A 17 24.56 49.13 -8.25
N PRO A 18 25.42 49.40 -7.24
CA PRO A 18 25.96 48.37 -6.35
C PRO A 18 24.83 47.59 -5.64
N ALA A 19 24.97 46.27 -5.58
CA ALA A 19 24.00 45.41 -4.93
C ALA A 19 24.69 44.20 -4.30
N GLN A 20 23.98 43.47 -3.46
CA GLN A 20 24.42 42.21 -2.88
C GLN A 20 23.44 41.11 -3.17
N ARG A 21 23.93 39.91 -3.50
CA ARG A 21 23.11 38.73 -3.60
C ARG A 21 22.71 38.23 -2.22
N GLU A 22 21.50 37.69 -2.11
CA GLU A 22 21.04 37.01 -0.91
C GLU A 22 21.95 35.80 -0.62
N THR A 23 22.43 35.70 0.61
CA THR A 23 23.34 34.64 1.03
C THR A 23 22.67 33.50 1.76
N ASN A 24 21.44 33.69 2.21
CA ASN A 24 20.64 32.60 2.75
C ASN A 24 20.30 31.62 1.62
N THR A 25 20.51 30.35 1.90
CA THR A 25 20.07 29.27 1.02
C THR A 25 18.78 28.73 1.53
N MET A 26 17.90 28.34 0.63
CA MET A 26 16.74 27.56 1.05
C MET A 26 17.21 26.28 1.76
N PRO A 27 16.55 25.85 2.84
CA PRO A 27 16.90 24.60 3.50
C PRO A 27 16.83 23.42 2.52
N GLN A 28 17.36 22.27 2.92
CA GLN A 28 17.40 21.04 2.10
C GLN A 28 16.07 20.64 1.48
N TRP A 29 14.95 21.14 2.00
CA TRP A 29 13.59 20.93 1.49
C TRP A 29 13.30 21.63 0.14
N ALA A 30 14.16 22.56 -0.28
CA ALA A 30 13.98 23.30 -1.53
C ALA A 30 13.83 22.40 -2.78
N GLY A 31 14.61 21.33 -2.85
CA GLY A 31 14.49 20.35 -3.93
C GLY A 31 13.24 19.48 -3.78
N SER A 32 12.96 19.00 -2.57
CA SER A 32 11.85 18.09 -2.31
C SER A 32 10.48 18.77 -2.36
N CYS A 33 10.40 20.11 -2.21
CA CYS A 33 9.12 20.82 -2.19
C CYS A 33 8.40 20.90 -3.56
N TRP A 34 9.06 20.53 -4.65
CA TRP A 34 8.47 20.55 -5.99
C TRP A 34 8.85 19.35 -6.87
N TYR A 35 9.54 18.34 -6.33
CA TYR A 35 10.01 17.18 -7.11
C TYR A 35 8.88 16.46 -7.84
N TYR A 36 7.70 16.36 -7.24
CA TYR A 36 6.52 15.74 -7.82
C TYR A 36 6.05 16.43 -9.10
N LEU A 37 6.23 17.75 -9.22
CA LEU A 37 5.99 18.49 -10.47
C LEU A 37 7.07 18.19 -11.50
N ARG A 38 8.35 18.17 -11.09
CA ARG A 38 9.45 17.85 -12.01
C ARG A 38 9.36 16.44 -12.57
N TYR A 39 8.87 15.49 -11.78
CA TYR A 39 8.68 14.10 -12.22
C TYR A 39 7.67 13.93 -13.35
N LEU A 40 6.77 14.88 -13.56
CA LEU A 40 5.83 14.87 -14.68
C LEU A 40 6.55 14.94 -16.04
N ASP A 41 7.68 15.65 -16.09
CA ASP A 41 8.44 15.85 -17.31
C ASP A 41 9.96 16.02 -17.06
N PRO A 42 10.61 14.98 -16.50
CA PRO A 42 11.95 15.09 -15.93
C PRO A 42 13.05 15.39 -16.98
N LYS A 43 12.81 15.09 -18.25
CA LYS A 43 13.77 15.29 -19.36
C LYS A 43 13.52 16.60 -20.13
N ASN A 44 12.62 17.45 -19.69
CA ASN A 44 12.34 18.71 -20.36
C ASN A 44 13.44 19.74 -20.04
N GLU A 45 14.24 20.08 -21.02
CA GLU A 45 15.35 21.04 -20.89
C GLU A 45 14.90 22.50 -21.11
N ARG A 46 13.69 22.71 -21.64
CA ARG A 46 13.20 24.04 -22.02
C ARG A 46 12.38 24.72 -20.94
N GLN A 47 11.66 23.93 -20.15
CA GLN A 47 10.77 24.42 -19.10
C GLN A 47 10.71 23.43 -17.92
N ALA A 48 10.17 23.86 -16.78
CA ALA A 48 10.11 23.03 -15.58
C ALA A 48 9.25 21.76 -15.79
N TRP A 49 8.19 21.84 -16.58
CA TRP A 49 7.31 20.75 -17.03
C TRP A 49 6.46 21.20 -18.21
N ASP A 50 5.90 20.25 -18.96
CA ASP A 50 4.87 20.52 -19.96
C ASP A 50 3.52 20.81 -19.27
N PRO A 51 2.85 21.93 -19.53
CA PRO A 51 1.55 22.25 -18.95
C PRO A 51 0.44 21.24 -19.26
N ALA A 52 0.52 20.50 -20.38
CA ALA A 52 -0.46 19.47 -20.70
C ALA A 52 -0.27 18.23 -19.80
N LYS A 53 0.97 17.84 -19.54
CA LYS A 53 1.28 16.77 -18.60
C LYS A 53 0.90 17.16 -17.17
N GLU A 54 1.14 18.41 -16.78
CA GLU A 54 0.75 18.92 -15.47
C GLU A 54 -0.76 18.82 -15.28
N ARG A 55 -1.57 19.32 -16.19
CA ARG A 55 -3.04 19.25 -16.12
C ARG A 55 -3.58 17.81 -16.11
N TYR A 56 -2.86 16.85 -16.70
CA TYR A 56 -3.27 15.44 -16.71
C TYR A 56 -2.96 14.74 -15.39
N TRP A 57 -1.78 15.00 -14.80
CA TRP A 57 -1.29 14.26 -13.64
C TRP A 57 -1.56 14.92 -12.28
N MET A 58 -1.89 16.21 -12.27
CA MET A 58 -2.13 16.94 -11.01
C MET A 58 -3.63 17.09 -10.71
N PRO A 59 -4.00 17.12 -9.41
CA PRO A 59 -3.16 16.92 -8.23
C PRO A 59 -2.73 15.46 -8.08
N VAL A 60 -1.68 15.20 -7.31
CA VAL A 60 -1.29 13.82 -6.96
C VAL A 60 -2.44 13.14 -6.21
N ASP A 61 -2.89 11.97 -6.70
CA ASP A 61 -4.09 11.29 -6.20
C ASP A 61 -3.93 10.84 -4.74
N LEU A 62 -2.79 10.23 -4.42
CA LEU A 62 -2.49 9.71 -3.10
C LEU A 62 -1.03 9.98 -2.72
N TYR A 63 -0.81 10.66 -1.61
CA TYR A 63 0.50 10.96 -1.08
C TYR A 63 0.69 10.31 0.29
N VAL A 64 1.69 9.44 0.41
CA VAL A 64 1.95 8.66 1.62
C VAL A 64 3.29 9.11 2.22
N GLY A 65 3.31 9.46 3.49
CA GLY A 65 4.54 9.90 4.16
C GLY A 65 4.37 10.02 5.67
N GLY A 66 5.49 10.05 6.40
CA GLY A 66 5.49 10.15 7.86
C GLY A 66 4.89 11.47 8.37
N ALA A 67 4.20 11.41 9.51
CA ALA A 67 3.57 12.57 10.15
C ALA A 67 4.57 13.66 10.54
N GLU A 68 5.85 13.32 10.74
CA GLU A 68 6.94 14.27 11.03
C GLU A 68 7.16 15.29 9.90
N HIS A 69 6.76 14.94 8.69
CA HIS A 69 6.87 15.85 7.54
C HIS A 69 5.75 16.89 7.46
N ALA A 70 4.75 16.85 8.33
CA ALA A 70 3.68 17.84 8.37
C ALA A 70 4.20 19.28 8.55
N VAL A 71 5.20 19.47 9.41
CA VAL A 71 5.85 20.76 9.68
C VAL A 71 7.17 20.97 8.92
N LEU A 72 7.54 20.02 8.06
CA LEU A 72 8.77 20.06 7.26
C LEU A 72 8.41 20.03 5.77
N HIS A 73 8.64 18.90 5.12
CA HIS A 73 8.44 18.72 3.67
C HIS A 73 7.03 19.11 3.20
N LEU A 74 5.98 18.67 3.88
CA LEU A 74 4.60 18.93 3.46
C LEU A 74 4.23 20.41 3.54
N LEU A 75 4.71 21.11 4.58
CA LEU A 75 4.51 22.55 4.71
C LEU A 75 5.16 23.31 3.55
N TYR A 76 6.44 22.98 3.24
CA TYR A 76 7.16 23.60 2.14
C TYR A 76 6.53 23.27 0.78
N ALA A 77 6.18 22.00 0.54
CA ALA A 77 5.58 21.55 -0.71
C ALA A 77 4.25 22.27 -0.96
N ARG A 78 3.37 22.34 0.04
CA ARG A 78 2.09 23.04 -0.06
C ARG A 78 2.25 24.55 -0.28
N PHE A 79 3.12 25.18 0.50
CA PHE A 79 3.39 26.61 0.36
C PHE A 79 3.94 26.94 -1.03
N TRP A 80 4.94 26.19 -1.49
CA TRP A 80 5.53 26.35 -2.81
C TRP A 80 4.50 26.15 -3.93
N HIS A 81 3.68 25.13 -3.80
CA HIS A 81 2.61 24.87 -4.77
C HIS A 81 1.61 26.02 -4.85
N LYS A 82 1.22 26.62 -3.72
CA LYS A 82 0.34 27.79 -3.69
C LYS A 82 0.96 29.01 -4.37
N VAL A 83 2.25 29.25 -4.17
CA VAL A 83 2.98 30.30 -4.87
C VAL A 83 2.97 30.07 -6.39
N LEU A 84 3.17 28.84 -6.83
CA LEU A 84 3.11 28.46 -8.25
C LEU A 84 1.68 28.60 -8.81
N TYR A 85 0.68 28.28 -8.01
CA TYR A 85 -0.73 28.45 -8.38
C TYR A 85 -1.09 29.94 -8.54
N ASP A 86 -0.69 30.80 -7.62
CA ASP A 86 -0.88 32.26 -7.72
C ASP A 86 -0.18 32.83 -8.95
N ALA A 87 0.99 32.29 -9.28
CA ALA A 87 1.74 32.62 -10.50
C ALA A 87 1.15 31.97 -11.79
N LYS A 88 0.06 31.18 -11.70
CA LYS A 88 -0.60 30.47 -12.80
C LYS A 88 0.31 29.45 -13.53
N LEU A 89 1.25 28.88 -12.80
CA LEU A 89 2.18 27.88 -13.32
C LEU A 89 1.70 26.43 -13.10
N VAL A 90 0.74 26.24 -12.18
CA VAL A 90 0.08 24.94 -11.93
C VAL A 90 -1.43 25.12 -11.98
N SER A 91 -2.15 24.03 -12.30
CA SER A 91 -3.60 24.06 -12.55
C SER A 91 -4.45 23.88 -11.28
N THR A 92 -3.88 23.34 -10.20
CA THR A 92 -4.58 23.00 -8.97
C THR A 92 -4.11 23.83 -7.77
N PRO A 93 -5.01 24.25 -6.85
CA PRO A 93 -4.61 25.03 -5.66
C PRO A 93 -3.93 24.21 -4.58
N GLU A 94 -4.04 22.87 -4.61
CA GLU A 94 -3.42 21.94 -3.67
C GLU A 94 -2.62 20.88 -4.43
N PRO A 95 -1.43 20.48 -3.89
CA PRO A 95 -0.57 19.52 -4.57
C PRO A 95 -1.07 18.07 -4.48
N PHE A 96 -1.77 17.71 -3.41
CA PHE A 96 -2.16 16.35 -3.07
C PHE A 96 -3.67 16.27 -2.82
N ALA A 97 -4.37 15.36 -3.51
CA ALA A 97 -5.80 15.13 -3.33
C ALA A 97 -6.08 14.40 -2.00
N ARG A 98 -5.24 13.44 -1.65
CA ARG A 98 -5.35 12.66 -0.42
C ARG A 98 -3.98 12.46 0.21
N LEU A 99 -3.86 12.74 1.51
CA LEU A 99 -2.66 12.52 2.30
C LEU A 99 -2.90 11.42 3.32
N ILE A 100 -1.99 10.46 3.40
CA ILE A 100 -2.00 9.39 4.40
C ILE A 100 -0.65 9.39 5.12
N ASN A 101 -0.70 9.50 6.44
CA ASN A 101 0.48 9.39 7.27
C ASN A 101 0.61 7.98 7.82
N GLN A 102 1.75 7.32 7.55
CA GLN A 102 2.07 6.05 8.20
C GLN A 102 2.73 6.30 9.56
N GLY A 103 2.54 5.33 10.47
CA GLY A 103 3.23 5.29 11.76
C GLY A 103 4.69 4.82 11.59
N LEU A 104 5.48 5.05 12.64
CA LEU A 104 6.86 4.57 12.68
C LEU A 104 6.90 3.07 13.00
N ILE A 105 7.84 2.37 12.37
CA ILE A 105 8.25 1.03 12.80
C ILE A 105 9.45 1.22 13.72
N LEU A 106 9.28 0.81 14.96
CA LEU A 106 10.30 0.88 15.99
C LEU A 106 11.21 -0.37 15.95
N GLY A 107 12.37 -0.31 16.58
CA GLY A 107 13.19 -1.49 16.82
C GLY A 107 12.47 -2.50 17.71
N GLU A 108 13.04 -3.71 17.86
CA GLU A 108 12.49 -4.74 18.78
C GLU A 108 12.51 -4.28 20.26
N ASP A 109 13.35 -3.31 20.57
CA ASP A 109 13.44 -2.62 21.87
C ASP A 109 12.31 -1.59 22.11
N GLY A 110 11.43 -1.39 21.15
CA GLY A 110 10.35 -0.40 21.21
C GLY A 110 10.80 1.05 20.99
N GLU A 111 12.06 1.27 20.65
CA GLU A 111 12.64 2.59 20.43
C GLU A 111 12.79 2.91 18.93
N LYS A 112 12.87 4.19 18.59
CA LYS A 112 13.11 4.61 17.21
C LYS A 112 14.41 4.01 16.69
N MET A 113 14.37 3.37 15.53
CA MET A 113 15.54 2.80 14.87
C MET A 113 16.57 3.88 14.57
N SER A 114 17.80 3.66 14.95
CA SER A 114 18.94 4.52 14.61
C SER A 114 20.25 3.74 14.55
N LYS A 115 21.14 4.16 13.64
CA LYS A 115 22.48 3.55 13.50
C LYS A 115 23.30 3.66 14.78
N SER A 116 23.14 4.75 15.54
CA SER A 116 23.87 4.98 16.80
C SER A 116 23.41 4.04 17.93
N ARG A 117 22.17 3.53 17.88
CA ARG A 117 21.63 2.55 18.84
C ARG A 117 21.91 1.10 18.43
N GLY A 118 22.23 0.87 17.16
CA GLY A 118 22.43 -0.49 16.63
C GLY A 118 21.15 -1.34 16.56
N ASN A 119 19.97 -0.72 16.63
CA ASN A 119 18.66 -1.39 16.62
C ASN A 119 17.97 -1.32 15.24
N VAL A 120 18.73 -0.99 14.18
CA VAL A 120 18.21 -0.91 12.81
C VAL A 120 18.05 -2.32 12.24
N VAL A 121 16.85 -2.61 11.71
CA VAL A 121 16.61 -3.80 10.90
C VAL A 121 16.90 -3.45 9.45
N ASN A 122 17.82 -4.19 8.83
CA ASN A 122 18.15 -3.99 7.42
C ASN A 122 17.15 -4.78 6.55
N PRO A 123 16.41 -4.11 5.66
CA PRO A 123 15.51 -4.80 4.72
C PRO A 123 16.16 -5.90 3.90
N ASP A 124 17.40 -5.70 3.45
CA ASP A 124 18.12 -6.67 2.62
C ASP A 124 18.33 -8.01 3.34
N ASP A 125 18.62 -7.98 4.66
CA ASP A 125 18.80 -9.19 5.46
C ASP A 125 17.48 -9.95 5.62
N VAL A 126 16.38 -9.22 5.79
CA VAL A 126 15.03 -9.81 5.88
C VAL A 126 14.62 -10.43 4.54
N ILE A 127 14.88 -9.72 3.45
CA ILE A 127 14.59 -10.20 2.08
C ILE A 127 15.43 -11.45 1.76
N ALA A 128 16.69 -11.47 2.14
CA ALA A 128 17.57 -12.64 1.92
C ALA A 128 17.10 -13.88 2.68
N THR A 129 16.48 -13.72 3.84
CA THR A 129 16.04 -14.84 4.70
C THR A 129 14.61 -15.30 4.46
N HIS A 130 13.69 -14.38 4.16
CA HIS A 130 12.25 -14.65 4.10
C HIS A 130 11.63 -14.31 2.72
N GLY A 131 12.36 -13.62 1.85
CA GLY A 131 11.85 -13.14 0.57
C GLY A 131 11.12 -11.80 0.65
N ALA A 132 11.09 -11.09 -0.48
CA ALA A 132 10.51 -9.75 -0.56
C ALA A 132 8.99 -9.74 -0.29
N ASP A 133 8.25 -10.75 -0.73
CA ASP A 133 6.80 -10.81 -0.54
C ASP A 133 6.42 -11.03 0.93
N ALA A 134 7.16 -11.87 1.65
CA ALA A 134 6.94 -12.05 3.09
C ALA A 134 7.25 -10.77 3.87
N PHE A 135 8.33 -10.07 3.51
CA PHE A 135 8.68 -8.78 4.09
C PHE A 135 7.59 -7.72 3.86
N ARG A 136 7.14 -7.54 2.61
CA ARG A 136 6.06 -6.62 2.25
C ARG A 136 4.77 -6.91 3.01
N LEU A 137 4.34 -8.17 3.00
CA LEU A 137 3.15 -8.60 3.74
C LEU A 137 3.27 -8.35 5.23
N TYR A 138 4.44 -8.59 5.81
CA TYR A 138 4.64 -8.39 7.24
C TYR A 138 4.50 -6.92 7.62
N GLU A 139 5.13 -5.99 6.89
CA GLU A 139 5.00 -4.55 7.16
C GLU A 139 3.55 -4.08 7.06
N MET A 140 2.80 -4.58 6.08
CA MET A 140 1.39 -4.26 5.92
C MET A 140 0.48 -4.94 6.96
N PHE A 141 0.89 -6.10 7.50
CA PHE A 141 0.09 -6.89 8.43
C PHE A 141 0.28 -6.52 9.90
N MET A 142 1.38 -5.87 10.29
CA MET A 142 1.73 -5.55 11.68
C MET A 142 0.64 -4.78 12.45
N GLY A 143 -0.29 -4.12 11.77
CA GLY A 143 -1.39 -3.33 12.35
C GLY A 143 -1.84 -2.20 11.42
N PRO A 144 -2.73 -1.32 11.88
CA PRO A 144 -3.15 -0.14 11.11
C PRO A 144 -1.95 0.66 10.62
N LEU A 145 -2.04 1.18 9.39
CA LEU A 145 -0.90 1.84 8.73
C LEU A 145 -0.39 3.04 9.54
N GLU A 146 -1.29 3.80 10.14
CA GLU A 146 -1.01 5.00 10.93
C GLU A 146 -0.46 4.72 12.34
N ALA A 147 -0.56 3.48 12.82
CA ALA A 147 -0.11 3.13 14.16
C ALA A 147 1.41 2.96 14.23
N VAL A 148 2.01 3.42 15.34
CA VAL A 148 3.40 3.13 15.69
C VAL A 148 3.48 1.67 16.16
N LYS A 149 4.44 0.90 15.64
CA LYS A 149 4.54 -0.55 15.86
C LYS A 149 5.99 -0.98 16.11
N PRO A 150 6.27 -1.83 17.11
CA PRO A 150 7.59 -2.41 17.26
C PRO A 150 7.80 -3.52 16.21
N TRP A 151 8.99 -3.59 15.67
CA TRP A 151 9.44 -4.72 14.85
C TRP A 151 9.50 -6.00 15.69
N ASN A 152 9.14 -7.11 15.10
CA ASN A 152 9.30 -8.44 15.70
C ASN A 152 9.67 -9.44 14.60
N THR A 153 10.94 -9.81 14.55
CA THR A 153 11.48 -10.72 13.51
C THR A 153 10.76 -12.06 13.46
N ARG A 154 10.34 -12.62 14.60
CA ARG A 154 9.65 -13.92 14.65
C ARG A 154 8.25 -13.88 14.03
N SER A 155 7.61 -12.73 14.04
CA SER A 155 6.23 -12.60 13.52
C SER A 155 6.16 -12.68 12.00
N ILE A 156 7.28 -12.44 11.29
CA ILE A 156 7.35 -12.60 9.83
C ILE A 156 7.10 -14.05 9.38
N GLU A 157 7.48 -15.03 10.22
CA GLU A 157 7.21 -16.45 9.94
C GLU A 157 5.71 -16.75 9.77
N GLY A 158 4.84 -15.98 10.45
CA GLY A 158 3.40 -16.13 10.33
C GLY A 158 2.89 -15.83 8.93
N VAL A 159 3.37 -14.74 8.34
CA VAL A 159 3.00 -14.35 6.95
C VAL A 159 3.73 -15.21 5.91
N ALA A 160 4.95 -15.66 6.18
CA ALA A 160 5.65 -16.63 5.33
C ALA A 160 4.86 -17.94 5.23
N ARG A 161 4.40 -18.49 6.36
CA ARG A 161 3.52 -19.68 6.38
C ARG A 161 2.17 -19.44 5.68
N PHE A 162 1.67 -18.22 5.70
CA PHE A 162 0.47 -17.88 4.91
C PHE A 162 0.77 -17.98 3.41
N LEU A 163 1.87 -17.40 2.92
CA LEU A 163 2.28 -17.52 1.52
C LEU A 163 2.52 -18.97 1.11
N ASP A 164 3.15 -19.78 1.96
CA ASP A 164 3.33 -21.22 1.72
C ASP A 164 1.99 -21.95 1.55
N ARG A 165 0.97 -21.61 2.35
CA ARG A 165 -0.37 -22.21 2.18
C ARG A 165 -1.01 -21.78 0.86
N VAL A 166 -0.88 -20.51 0.47
CA VAL A 166 -1.38 -20.05 -0.83
C VAL A 166 -0.65 -20.78 -1.97
N TRP A 167 0.67 -20.92 -1.87
CA TRP A 167 1.47 -21.67 -2.83
C TRP A 167 0.97 -23.11 -2.99
N ARG A 168 0.79 -23.84 -1.90
CA ARG A 168 0.35 -25.24 -1.89
C ARG A 168 -1.07 -25.45 -2.40
N LEU A 169 -1.91 -24.44 -2.46
CA LEU A 169 -3.21 -24.53 -3.15
C LEU A 169 -3.01 -24.80 -4.64
N VAL A 170 -1.94 -24.24 -5.25
CA VAL A 170 -1.70 -24.29 -6.70
C VAL A 170 -0.60 -25.29 -7.06
N VAL A 171 0.48 -25.37 -6.27
CA VAL A 171 1.69 -26.11 -6.60
C VAL A 171 1.96 -27.19 -5.56
N ARG A 172 2.17 -28.42 -6.01
CA ARG A 172 2.57 -29.57 -5.19
C ARG A 172 4.07 -29.54 -4.89
N GLU A 173 4.51 -30.41 -3.97
CA GLU A 173 5.91 -30.57 -3.59
C GLU A 173 6.82 -30.99 -4.77
N ASP A 174 6.28 -31.72 -5.75
CA ASP A 174 6.98 -32.11 -6.98
C ASP A 174 7.02 -30.99 -8.05
N GLY A 175 6.50 -29.80 -7.74
CA GLY A 175 6.43 -28.66 -8.64
C GLY A 175 5.28 -28.72 -9.65
N SER A 176 4.49 -29.78 -9.67
CA SER A 176 3.31 -29.88 -10.54
C SER A 176 2.14 -29.05 -10.03
N VAL A 177 1.23 -28.67 -10.97
CA VAL A 177 -0.01 -28.01 -10.58
C VAL A 177 -0.91 -28.98 -9.84
N ASN A 178 -1.53 -28.51 -8.77
CA ASN A 178 -2.42 -29.32 -7.94
C ASN A 178 -3.62 -29.83 -8.76
N PRO A 179 -3.73 -31.15 -9.01
CA PRO A 179 -4.81 -31.73 -9.80
C PRO A 179 -6.18 -31.68 -9.10
N ALA A 180 -6.22 -31.37 -7.80
CA ALA A 180 -7.48 -31.18 -7.08
C ALA A 180 -8.18 -29.86 -7.44
N LEU A 181 -7.48 -28.93 -8.12
CA LEU A 181 -8.11 -27.69 -8.59
C LEU A 181 -9.23 -27.99 -9.59
N ALA A 182 -10.48 -27.80 -9.14
CA ALA A 182 -11.65 -28.04 -9.95
C ALA A 182 -11.94 -26.88 -10.90
N GLY A 183 -12.29 -27.22 -12.16
CA GLY A 183 -12.76 -26.23 -13.13
C GLY A 183 -14.17 -25.68 -12.85
N LEU A 184 -14.83 -26.15 -11.79
CA LEU A 184 -16.18 -25.76 -11.40
C LEU A 184 -16.19 -24.40 -10.68
N ALA A 185 -17.32 -23.69 -10.83
CA ALA A 185 -17.55 -22.48 -10.06
C ALA A 185 -17.64 -22.79 -8.56
N PRO A 186 -17.21 -21.85 -7.67
CA PRO A 186 -17.35 -22.03 -6.25
C PRO A 186 -18.81 -22.16 -5.82
N SER A 187 -19.11 -23.08 -4.92
CA SER A 187 -20.47 -23.37 -4.44
C SER A 187 -20.55 -23.34 -2.91
N GLY A 188 -21.76 -23.39 -2.38
CA GLY A 188 -22.02 -23.42 -0.94
C GLY A 188 -21.36 -22.25 -0.19
N ASP A 189 -20.78 -22.55 0.97
CA ASP A 189 -20.12 -21.59 1.85
C ASP A 189 -18.81 -21.03 1.25
N VAL A 190 -18.11 -21.78 0.38
CA VAL A 190 -16.92 -21.26 -0.33
C VAL A 190 -17.31 -20.05 -1.18
N LYS A 191 -18.46 -20.11 -1.87
CA LYS A 191 -18.98 -19.01 -2.67
C LYS A 191 -19.23 -17.77 -1.80
N VAL A 192 -19.88 -17.94 -0.66
CA VAL A 192 -20.20 -16.84 0.26
C VAL A 192 -18.91 -16.20 0.79
N VAL A 193 -17.96 -17.02 1.30
CA VAL A 193 -16.68 -16.55 1.80
C VAL A 193 -15.87 -15.83 0.73
N LEU A 194 -15.86 -16.33 -0.52
CA LEU A 194 -15.18 -15.66 -1.64
C LEU A 194 -15.76 -14.27 -1.90
N HIS A 195 -17.07 -14.15 -2.04
CA HIS A 195 -17.70 -12.86 -2.33
C HIS A 195 -17.55 -11.88 -1.16
N GLN A 196 -17.62 -12.36 0.09
CA GLN A 196 -17.33 -11.56 1.27
C GLN A 196 -15.88 -11.09 1.27
N THR A 197 -14.94 -11.95 0.90
CA THR A 197 -13.52 -11.60 0.81
C THR A 197 -13.28 -10.54 -0.26
N ILE A 198 -13.82 -10.71 -1.46
CA ILE A 198 -13.69 -9.71 -2.53
C ILE A 198 -14.20 -8.35 -2.07
N LYS A 199 -15.39 -8.31 -1.46
CA LYS A 199 -15.97 -7.06 -0.93
C LYS A 199 -15.07 -6.42 0.12
N THR A 200 -14.67 -7.18 1.13
CA THR A 200 -13.88 -6.67 2.26
C THR A 200 -12.49 -6.21 1.81
N VAL A 201 -11.80 -7.03 1.00
CA VAL A 201 -10.46 -6.68 0.50
C VAL A 201 -10.52 -5.45 -0.41
N THR A 202 -11.54 -5.33 -1.26
CA THR A 202 -11.72 -4.14 -2.11
C THR A 202 -11.85 -2.87 -1.26
N ASP A 203 -12.76 -2.88 -0.29
CA ASP A 203 -12.98 -1.74 0.60
C ASP A 203 -11.73 -1.42 1.45
N ASP A 204 -11.06 -2.45 1.95
CA ASP A 204 -9.84 -2.29 2.74
C ASP A 204 -8.66 -1.73 1.91
N MET A 205 -8.53 -2.13 0.65
CA MET A 205 -7.51 -1.58 -0.24
C MET A 205 -7.77 -0.11 -0.58
N GLU A 206 -9.03 0.28 -0.83
CA GLU A 206 -9.41 1.67 -1.07
C GLU A 206 -9.14 2.58 0.13
N HIS A 207 -9.28 2.03 1.35
CA HIS A 207 -9.05 2.74 2.61
C HIS A 207 -7.66 2.51 3.23
N VAL A 208 -6.78 1.79 2.52
CA VAL A 208 -5.39 1.50 2.95
C VAL A 208 -5.33 0.71 4.27
N ARG A 209 -6.34 -0.13 4.53
CA ARG A 209 -6.44 -1.03 5.69
C ARG A 209 -5.84 -2.40 5.37
N PHE A 210 -4.55 -2.43 5.05
CA PHE A 210 -3.87 -3.63 4.55
C PHE A 210 -3.91 -4.80 5.53
N ASN A 211 -3.82 -4.54 6.84
CA ASN A 211 -3.82 -5.58 7.87
C ASN A 211 -5.14 -6.37 7.91
N THR A 212 -6.27 -5.72 7.73
CA THR A 212 -7.58 -6.37 7.65
C THR A 212 -7.78 -7.07 6.32
N ALA A 213 -7.33 -6.50 5.21
CA ALA A 213 -7.32 -7.15 3.91
C ALA A 213 -6.54 -8.48 3.95
N ILE A 214 -5.32 -8.49 4.50
CA ILE A 214 -4.50 -9.70 4.64
C ILE A 214 -5.18 -10.73 5.54
N SER A 215 -5.77 -10.30 6.66
CA SER A 215 -6.53 -11.18 7.54
C SER A 215 -7.67 -11.87 6.80
N GLN A 216 -8.40 -11.13 5.97
CA GLN A 216 -9.51 -11.67 5.19
C GLN A 216 -9.02 -12.64 4.09
N LEU A 217 -7.87 -12.37 3.46
CA LEU A 217 -7.24 -13.32 2.54
C LEU A 217 -6.82 -14.62 3.24
N MET A 218 -6.36 -14.54 4.49
CA MET A 218 -6.06 -15.73 5.32
C MET A 218 -7.32 -16.57 5.58
N VAL A 219 -8.47 -15.92 5.84
CA VAL A 219 -9.77 -16.61 6.01
C VAL A 219 -10.14 -17.38 4.75
N LEU A 220 -10.08 -16.73 3.58
CA LEU A 220 -10.36 -17.39 2.29
C LEU A 220 -9.39 -18.54 2.02
N THR A 221 -8.08 -18.34 2.25
CA THR A 221 -7.06 -19.37 2.07
C THR A 221 -7.34 -20.58 2.94
N ASN A 222 -7.67 -20.40 4.22
CA ASN A 222 -8.01 -21.50 5.12
C ASN A 222 -9.24 -22.26 4.63
N ARG A 223 -10.24 -21.55 4.11
CA ARG A 223 -11.47 -22.18 3.57
C ARG A 223 -11.18 -23.00 2.31
N LEU A 224 -10.36 -22.46 1.40
CA LEU A 224 -9.95 -23.17 0.17
C LEU A 224 -9.05 -24.38 0.48
N THR A 225 -8.17 -24.26 1.46
CA THR A 225 -7.29 -25.37 1.89
C THR A 225 -8.09 -26.53 2.51
N ALA A 226 -9.20 -26.24 3.18
CA ALA A 226 -10.08 -27.25 3.77
C ALA A 226 -11.00 -27.91 2.73
N ASP A 227 -11.09 -27.38 1.51
CA ASP A 227 -11.89 -27.96 0.42
C ASP A 227 -11.06 -29.05 -0.29
N PRO A 228 -11.52 -30.30 -0.37
CA PRO A 228 -10.79 -31.35 -1.07
C PRO A 228 -10.69 -31.14 -2.58
N SER A 229 -11.53 -30.28 -3.14
CA SER A 229 -11.55 -29.94 -4.57
C SER A 229 -11.80 -28.43 -4.79
N PRO A 230 -10.79 -27.58 -4.41
CA PRO A 230 -10.97 -26.14 -4.42
C PRO A 230 -11.22 -25.62 -5.85
N SER A 231 -12.17 -24.69 -5.95
CA SER A 231 -12.49 -24.05 -7.23
C SER A 231 -11.28 -23.25 -7.75
N LYS A 232 -10.85 -23.55 -8.99
CA LYS A 232 -9.79 -22.81 -9.67
C LYS A 232 -10.12 -21.31 -9.76
N ALA A 233 -11.37 -20.96 -10.06
CA ALA A 233 -11.81 -19.57 -10.15
C ALA A 233 -11.70 -18.83 -8.80
N ALA A 234 -11.96 -19.52 -7.68
CA ALA A 234 -11.78 -18.92 -6.36
C ALA A 234 -10.31 -18.72 -6.00
N VAL A 235 -9.43 -19.67 -6.40
CA VAL A 235 -7.98 -19.54 -6.22
C VAL A 235 -7.43 -18.41 -7.11
N GLU A 236 -7.87 -18.28 -8.35
CA GLU A 236 -7.49 -17.17 -9.24
C GLU A 236 -7.88 -15.81 -8.64
N ALA A 237 -9.07 -15.68 -8.07
CA ALA A 237 -9.51 -14.46 -7.38
C ALA A 237 -8.66 -14.17 -6.13
N LEU A 238 -8.30 -15.19 -5.35
CA LEU A 238 -7.37 -15.05 -4.22
C LEU A 238 -6.01 -14.50 -4.67
N VAL A 239 -5.44 -15.06 -5.75
CA VAL A 239 -4.14 -14.65 -6.32
C VAL A 239 -4.19 -13.22 -6.82
N LEU A 240 -5.26 -12.82 -7.51
CA LEU A 240 -5.46 -11.43 -7.98
C LEU A 240 -5.53 -10.45 -6.81
N MET A 241 -6.26 -10.76 -5.74
CA MET A 241 -6.35 -9.90 -4.56
C MET A 241 -5.04 -9.84 -3.77
N LEU A 242 -4.23 -10.90 -3.79
CA LEU A 242 -2.93 -10.95 -3.14
C LEU A 242 -1.86 -10.12 -3.88
N ALA A 243 -1.98 -10.00 -5.19
CA ALA A 243 -0.96 -9.44 -6.08
C ALA A 243 -0.43 -8.05 -5.68
N PRO A 244 -1.23 -7.06 -5.27
CA PRO A 244 -0.71 -5.76 -4.87
C PRO A 244 0.22 -5.82 -3.64
N MET A 245 0.06 -6.83 -2.80
CA MET A 245 0.78 -7.00 -1.54
C MET A 245 1.96 -7.96 -1.67
N ALA A 246 1.82 -9.04 -2.45
CA ALA A 246 2.83 -10.07 -2.69
C ALA A 246 2.96 -10.37 -4.20
N PRO A 247 3.51 -9.43 -4.98
CA PRO A 247 3.48 -9.48 -6.45
C PRO A 247 4.27 -10.64 -7.06
N HIS A 248 5.39 -11.04 -6.46
CA HIS A 248 6.24 -12.06 -7.08
C HIS A 248 5.59 -13.45 -6.99
N VAL A 249 5.12 -13.85 -5.81
CA VAL A 249 4.44 -15.14 -5.65
C VAL A 249 3.11 -15.16 -6.41
N ALA A 250 2.40 -14.04 -6.43
CA ALA A 250 1.12 -13.95 -7.13
C ALA A 250 1.31 -14.10 -8.65
N GLU A 251 2.30 -13.45 -9.25
CA GLU A 251 2.61 -13.57 -10.69
C GLU A 251 3.03 -15.00 -11.05
N GLU A 252 3.90 -15.63 -10.24
CA GLU A 252 4.30 -17.02 -10.47
C GLU A 252 3.11 -17.98 -10.38
N LEU A 253 2.25 -17.83 -9.37
CA LEU A 253 1.04 -18.65 -9.23
C LEU A 253 0.06 -18.44 -10.38
N TRP A 254 -0.08 -17.20 -10.86
CA TRP A 254 -0.93 -16.87 -12.00
C TRP A 254 -0.47 -17.58 -13.27
N GLN A 255 0.84 -17.56 -13.51
CA GLN A 255 1.45 -18.26 -14.63
C GLN A 255 1.25 -19.79 -14.52
N ARG A 256 1.45 -20.36 -13.30
CA ARG A 256 1.20 -21.80 -13.02
C ARG A 256 -0.24 -22.21 -13.23
N LEU A 257 -1.19 -21.30 -12.97
CA LEU A 257 -2.61 -21.54 -13.26
C LEU A 257 -2.94 -21.54 -14.77
N GLY A 258 -1.92 -21.40 -15.64
CA GLY A 258 -2.06 -21.44 -17.09
C GLY A 258 -2.47 -20.10 -17.72
N ARG A 259 -2.23 -19.00 -17.03
CA ARG A 259 -2.49 -17.65 -17.52
C ARG A 259 -1.23 -17.06 -18.17
N PRO A 260 -1.20 -16.88 -19.51
CA PRO A 260 0.04 -16.53 -20.22
C PRO A 260 0.39 -15.03 -20.13
N LYS A 261 -0.53 -14.18 -19.72
CA LYS A 261 -0.31 -12.73 -19.57
C LYS A 261 -0.12 -12.38 -18.09
N SER A 262 0.64 -11.31 -17.84
CA SER A 262 0.82 -10.80 -16.48
C SER A 262 -0.52 -10.46 -15.83
N LEU A 263 -0.67 -10.83 -14.56
CA LEU A 263 -1.84 -10.50 -13.76
C LEU A 263 -1.98 -8.99 -13.50
N ALA A 264 -0.92 -8.21 -13.66
CA ALA A 264 -0.96 -6.75 -13.50
C ALA A 264 -1.94 -6.04 -14.45
N HIS A 265 -2.32 -6.71 -15.56
CA HIS A 265 -3.29 -6.19 -16.53
C HIS A 265 -4.67 -6.83 -16.41
N GLU A 266 -4.87 -7.71 -15.43
CA GLU A 266 -6.15 -8.37 -15.21
C GLU A 266 -7.10 -7.45 -14.43
N ARG A 267 -8.40 -7.71 -14.61
CA ARG A 267 -9.43 -6.96 -13.89
C ARG A 267 -9.51 -7.43 -12.44
N TRP A 268 -9.66 -6.48 -11.53
CA TRP A 268 -9.96 -6.78 -10.13
C TRP A 268 -11.24 -7.62 -10.02
N PRO A 269 -11.28 -8.65 -9.16
CA PRO A 269 -12.44 -9.51 -9.03
C PRO A 269 -13.65 -8.73 -8.49
N ALA A 270 -14.85 -9.04 -9.02
CA ALA A 270 -16.09 -8.42 -8.59
C ALA A 270 -16.89 -9.39 -7.70
N TYR A 271 -17.56 -8.87 -6.67
CA TYR A 271 -18.49 -9.64 -5.87
C TYR A 271 -19.93 -9.44 -6.33
N ASP A 272 -20.76 -10.45 -6.11
CA ASP A 272 -22.21 -10.38 -6.34
C ASP A 272 -22.92 -10.05 -5.01
N PRO A 273 -23.55 -8.89 -4.86
CA PRO A 273 -24.25 -8.51 -3.63
C PRO A 273 -25.37 -9.50 -3.25
N LYS A 274 -25.98 -10.19 -4.22
CA LYS A 274 -27.03 -11.18 -3.96
C LYS A 274 -26.52 -12.39 -3.18
N VAL A 275 -25.25 -12.76 -3.37
CA VAL A 275 -24.62 -13.86 -2.63
C VAL A 275 -24.43 -13.51 -1.16
N LEU A 276 -24.32 -12.22 -0.85
CA LEU A 276 -24.10 -11.70 0.50
C LEU A 276 -25.39 -11.31 1.22
N GLN A 277 -26.55 -11.47 0.57
CA GLN A 277 -27.83 -11.25 1.25
C GLN A 277 -28.04 -12.38 2.24
N VAL A 278 -28.00 -12.03 3.51
CA VAL A 278 -28.27 -12.95 4.63
C VAL A 278 -29.77 -12.97 4.85
N SER A 279 -30.41 -14.12 4.65
CA SER A 279 -31.84 -14.28 4.95
C SER A 279 -32.11 -14.39 6.45
N GLU A 280 -31.12 -14.78 7.24
CA GLU A 280 -31.23 -15.00 8.68
C GLU A 280 -29.99 -14.53 9.41
N VAL A 281 -30.15 -13.94 10.58
CA VAL A 281 -29.07 -13.50 11.47
C VAL A 281 -29.15 -14.26 12.78
N GLN A 282 -28.01 -14.78 13.24
CA GLN A 282 -27.94 -15.42 14.56
C GLN A 282 -27.62 -14.35 15.64
N LEU A 283 -28.58 -14.10 16.51
CA LEU A 283 -28.40 -13.21 17.66
C LEU A 283 -27.91 -14.01 18.87
N VAL A 284 -26.86 -13.50 19.51
CA VAL A 284 -26.35 -14.06 20.76
C VAL A 284 -27.03 -13.37 21.96
N VAL A 285 -27.83 -14.11 22.71
CA VAL A 285 -28.48 -13.60 23.92
C VAL A 285 -27.55 -13.80 25.11
N GLN A 286 -27.23 -12.71 25.77
CA GLN A 286 -26.40 -12.71 26.98
C GLN A 286 -27.17 -12.22 28.20
N VAL A 287 -26.92 -12.84 29.34
CA VAL A 287 -27.39 -12.38 30.64
C VAL A 287 -26.19 -12.24 31.56
N ASN A 288 -25.96 -11.05 32.08
CA ASN A 288 -24.79 -10.71 32.89
C ASN A 288 -23.45 -11.07 32.23
N GLY A 289 -23.30 -10.77 30.93
CA GLY A 289 -22.10 -11.02 30.17
C GLY A 289 -21.83 -12.50 29.78
N LYS A 290 -22.74 -13.40 30.18
CA LYS A 290 -22.65 -14.84 29.84
C LYS A 290 -23.64 -15.19 28.73
N VAL A 291 -23.17 -15.85 27.67
CA VAL A 291 -24.01 -16.35 26.58
C VAL A 291 -25.01 -17.38 27.18
N ARG A 292 -26.30 -17.17 26.94
CA ARG A 292 -27.41 -18.04 27.41
C ARG A 292 -28.15 -18.72 26.28
N ALA A 293 -28.26 -18.06 25.15
CA ALA A 293 -28.90 -18.63 23.96
C ALA A 293 -28.34 -18.02 22.70
N ARG A 294 -28.56 -18.72 21.59
CA ARG A 294 -28.39 -18.19 20.23
C ARG A 294 -29.71 -18.39 19.53
N ILE A 295 -30.30 -17.33 19.02
CA ILE A 295 -31.55 -17.35 18.26
C ILE A 295 -31.31 -16.92 16.83
N THR A 296 -31.92 -17.60 15.89
CA THR A 296 -31.88 -17.24 14.47
C THR A 296 -33.13 -16.44 14.16
N VAL A 297 -32.94 -15.25 13.61
CA VAL A 297 -34.05 -14.36 13.20
C VAL A 297 -33.88 -13.96 11.75
N PRO A 298 -34.98 -13.67 11.01
CA PRO A 298 -34.87 -13.11 9.67
C PRO A 298 -34.04 -11.82 9.70
N ALA A 299 -33.17 -11.63 8.68
CA ALA A 299 -32.51 -10.36 8.45
C ALA A 299 -33.52 -9.41 7.79
N GLU A 300 -33.80 -8.26 8.38
CA GLU A 300 -34.60 -7.19 7.79
C GLU A 300 -33.88 -6.51 6.63
#